data_e8a4588f73c60f25fc5f409ed5ff0255
#
_entry.id   e8a4588f73c60f25fc5f409ed5ff0255
#
_cell.length_a   1.000
_cell.length_b   1.000
_cell.length_c   1.000
_cell.angle_alpha   90.00
_cell.angle_beta   90.00
_cell.angle_gamma   90.00
#
_symmetry.space_group_name_H-M   'P 1'
#
loop_
_entity.id
_entity.type
_entity.pdbx_description
1 polymer ?
#
loop_
_entity_poly.entity_id
_entity_poly.type
_entity_poly.pdbx_seq_one_letter_code
_entity_poly.pdbx_strand_id
1 'polypeptide(L)'
;NQFHSNEDVAGTVLRNGKEKTVTLTPKMDKELGYKRLGIGSSGYSKANLLTAFQYGGYEVKFWICTTVDSLKMLVTGQIGVNELSGPVGIVSTVDTTYKESRSYGVFAVVVQMLNMAILLSANLGVMNLLPLPALDGGRLVFLFVEAIRGKRVPPEKEGYVHLAGIILLMLLMVFVMFNDINRIFLGR
;
A
#
# COMPACT_ATOMS: atom_id res chain seq x y z
N ASN A 1 8.36 -9.92 3.22
CA ASN A 1 9.15 -11.15 3.11
C ASN A 1 9.07 -11.86 1.77
N GLN A 2 8.45 -11.28 0.78
CA GLN A 2 8.41 -11.83 -0.57
C GLN A 2 9.79 -11.84 -1.24
N PHE A 3 10.73 -11.02 -0.76
CA PHE A 3 12.07 -10.88 -1.34
C PHE A 3 13.09 -11.93 -0.85
N HIS A 4 12.84 -12.59 0.29
CA HIS A 4 13.80 -13.49 0.95
C HIS A 4 13.12 -14.78 1.47
N SER A 5 12.29 -15.39 0.65
CA SER A 5 11.48 -16.55 1.08
C SER A 5 12.29 -17.77 1.56
N ASN A 6 13.58 -17.82 1.27
CA ASN A 6 14.46 -18.97 1.58
C ASN A 6 15.70 -18.60 2.40
N GLU A 7 15.98 -17.32 2.64
CA GLU A 7 17.19 -16.86 3.31
C GLU A 7 16.91 -16.45 4.75
N ASP A 8 17.92 -16.57 5.60
CA ASP A 8 17.89 -16.02 6.95
C ASP A 8 17.84 -14.49 6.93
N VAL A 9 16.95 -13.91 7.70
CA VAL A 9 16.78 -12.46 7.78
C VAL A 9 17.37 -11.95 9.09
N ALA A 10 18.37 -11.07 9.02
CA ALA A 10 18.90 -10.39 10.18
C ALA A 10 17.99 -9.21 10.53
N GLY A 11 17.46 -9.20 11.76
CA GLY A 11 16.61 -8.13 12.29
C GLY A 11 17.22 -7.56 13.55
N THR A 12 17.21 -6.22 13.70
CA THR A 12 17.61 -5.57 14.96
C THR A 12 16.36 -5.34 15.81
N VAL A 13 16.38 -5.87 17.03
CA VAL A 13 15.30 -5.74 18.02
C VAL A 13 15.79 -4.96 19.24
N LEU A 14 14.93 -4.12 19.78
CA LEU A 14 15.19 -3.42 21.02
C LEU A 14 14.71 -4.30 22.20
N ARG A 15 15.64 -4.81 23.00
CA ARG A 15 15.32 -5.63 24.20
C ARG A 15 15.95 -5.00 25.43
N ASN A 16 15.11 -4.62 26.39
CA ASN A 16 15.54 -3.95 27.64
C ASN A 16 16.36 -2.67 27.37
N GLY A 17 15.95 -1.86 26.38
CA GLY A 17 16.64 -0.61 26.01
C GLY A 17 17.96 -0.78 25.25
N LYS A 18 18.35 -2.02 24.90
CA LYS A 18 19.56 -2.31 24.11
C LYS A 18 19.18 -2.92 22.76
N GLU A 19 19.84 -2.47 21.73
CA GLU A 19 19.71 -3.07 20.40
C GLU A 19 20.39 -4.43 20.37
N LYS A 20 19.69 -5.42 19.85
CA LYS A 20 20.21 -6.78 19.66
C LYS A 20 19.87 -7.27 18.26
N THR A 21 20.85 -7.69 17.51
CA THR A 21 20.64 -8.34 16.22
C THR A 21 20.24 -9.79 16.44
N VAL A 22 19.16 -10.20 15.78
CA VAL A 22 18.61 -11.57 15.82
C VAL A 22 18.47 -12.07 14.40
N THR A 23 18.96 -13.27 14.15
CA THR A 23 18.76 -13.95 12.85
C THR A 23 17.44 -14.72 12.91
N LEU A 24 16.56 -14.47 11.95
CA LEU A 24 15.24 -15.06 11.83
C LEU A 24 15.23 -15.99 10.60
N THR A 25 15.01 -17.28 10.83
CA THR A 25 14.90 -18.28 9.75
C THR A 25 13.43 -18.50 9.41
N PRO A 26 13.01 -18.26 8.16
CA PRO A 26 11.63 -18.52 7.75
C PRO A 26 11.29 -20.01 7.84
N LYS A 27 10.18 -20.34 8.54
CA LYS A 27 9.68 -21.72 8.65
C LYS A 27 8.44 -21.90 7.79
N MET A 28 8.34 -23.08 7.14
CA MET A 28 7.18 -23.46 6.35
C MET A 28 5.95 -23.55 7.26
N ASP A 29 4.93 -22.79 6.97
CA ASP A 29 3.61 -22.91 7.56
C ASP A 29 2.81 -23.93 6.74
N LYS A 30 2.45 -25.05 7.35
CA LYS A 30 1.78 -26.15 6.65
C LYS A 30 0.32 -25.84 6.29
N GLU A 31 -0.31 -24.92 7.04
CA GLU A 31 -1.71 -24.53 6.79
C GLU A 31 -1.82 -23.52 5.66
N LEU A 32 -0.85 -22.63 5.54
CA LEU A 32 -0.86 -21.53 4.56
C LEU A 32 -0.03 -21.84 3.30
N GLY A 33 0.78 -22.89 3.31
CA GLY A 33 1.57 -23.31 2.15
C GLY A 33 2.76 -22.42 1.80
N TYR A 34 3.14 -21.45 2.65
CA TYR A 34 4.29 -20.58 2.45
C TYR A 34 5.11 -20.40 3.73
N LYS A 35 6.36 -19.94 3.57
CA LYS A 35 7.27 -19.72 4.70
C LYS A 35 6.97 -18.43 5.45
N ARG A 36 6.95 -18.49 6.79
CA ARG A 36 6.72 -17.35 7.70
C ARG A 36 7.88 -17.18 8.67
N LEU A 37 8.14 -15.94 9.05
CA LEU A 37 9.11 -15.63 10.11
C LEU A 37 8.56 -15.85 11.53
N GLY A 38 7.25 -16.10 11.68
CA GLY A 38 6.63 -16.32 12.97
C GLY A 38 6.67 -15.10 13.92
N ILE A 39 6.82 -13.90 13.35
CA ILE A 39 6.74 -12.66 14.12
C ILE A 39 5.27 -12.31 14.30
N GLY A 40 4.82 -12.24 15.55
CA GLY A 40 3.48 -11.82 15.90
C GLY A 40 3.49 -10.56 16.77
N SER A 41 2.44 -9.76 16.69
CA SER A 41 2.23 -8.67 17.62
C SER A 41 1.75 -9.23 18.97
N SER A 42 2.41 -8.87 20.05
CA SER A 42 2.10 -9.36 21.39
C SER A 42 1.08 -8.51 22.16
N GLY A 43 0.19 -7.83 21.46
CA GLY A 43 -0.90 -7.08 22.10
C GLY A 43 -0.66 -5.57 22.20
N TYR A 44 -1.59 -4.89 22.84
CA TYR A 44 -1.59 -3.44 23.01
C TYR A 44 -0.64 -3.02 24.13
N SER A 45 0.24 -2.06 23.87
CA SER A 45 1.05 -1.40 24.89
C SER A 45 0.37 -0.10 25.32
N LYS A 46 0.49 0.24 26.63
CA LYS A 46 0.06 1.56 27.10
C LYS A 46 0.97 2.63 26.50
N ALA A 47 0.40 3.55 25.76
CA ALA A 47 1.11 4.69 25.19
C ALA A 47 0.65 5.98 25.86
N ASN A 48 1.57 6.91 26.07
CA ASN A 48 1.23 8.30 26.38
C ASN A 48 0.98 9.07 25.06
N LEU A 49 0.46 10.29 25.15
CA LEU A 49 0.07 11.07 23.99
C LEU A 49 1.26 11.28 23.01
N LEU A 50 2.45 11.55 23.52
CA LEU A 50 3.66 11.78 22.72
C LEU A 50 4.10 10.51 21.98
N THR A 51 4.11 9.38 22.68
CA THR A 51 4.45 8.09 22.05
C THR A 51 3.40 7.65 21.05
N ALA A 52 2.12 7.98 21.26
CA ALA A 52 1.06 7.69 20.28
C ALA A 52 1.29 8.46 18.96
N PHE A 53 1.64 9.74 19.00
CA PHE A 53 2.00 10.51 17.81
C PHE A 53 3.24 9.95 17.11
N GLN A 54 4.26 9.55 17.87
CA GLN A 54 5.47 8.96 17.32
C GLN A 54 5.18 7.63 16.58
N TYR A 55 4.41 6.73 17.22
CA TYR A 55 4.00 5.47 16.59
C TYR A 55 3.09 5.69 15.39
N GLY A 56 2.16 6.65 15.45
CA GLY A 56 1.35 7.04 14.30
C GLY A 56 2.19 7.51 13.11
N GLY A 57 3.26 8.29 13.37
CA GLY A 57 4.21 8.69 12.33
C GLY A 57 4.97 7.50 11.71
N TYR A 58 5.37 6.52 12.52
CA TYR A 58 6.00 5.29 12.02
C TYR A 58 5.03 4.45 11.19
N GLU A 59 3.77 4.36 11.59
CA GLU A 59 2.73 3.64 10.86
C GLU A 59 2.49 4.25 9.48
N VAL A 60 2.32 5.57 9.40
CA VAL A 60 2.18 6.29 8.11
C VAL A 60 3.42 6.07 7.23
N LYS A 61 4.63 6.20 7.79
CA LYS A 61 5.87 5.93 7.06
C LYS A 61 5.92 4.50 6.54
N PHE A 62 5.53 3.53 7.36
CA PHE A 62 5.49 2.12 6.98
C PHE A 62 4.59 1.91 5.75
N TRP A 63 3.37 2.44 5.77
CA TRP A 63 2.43 2.29 4.65
C TRP A 63 2.89 3.01 3.39
N ILE A 64 3.48 4.20 3.50
CA ILE A 64 4.08 4.90 2.35
C ILE A 64 5.21 4.07 1.73
N CYS A 65 6.15 3.57 2.54
CA CYS A 65 7.25 2.74 2.06
C CYS A 65 6.73 1.44 1.40
N THR A 66 5.75 0.78 2.03
CA THR A 66 5.13 -0.44 1.49
C THR A 66 4.46 -0.17 0.12
N THR A 67 3.75 0.95 -0.02
CA THR A 67 3.14 1.34 -1.29
C THR A 67 4.19 1.58 -2.38
N VAL A 68 5.26 2.31 -2.05
CA VAL A 68 6.36 2.57 -2.99
C VAL A 68 7.04 1.26 -3.41
N ASP A 69 7.27 0.35 -2.47
CA ASP A 69 7.89 -0.94 -2.77
C ASP A 69 6.96 -1.83 -3.61
N SER A 70 5.65 -1.82 -3.35
CA SER A 70 4.66 -2.50 -4.20
C SER A 70 4.65 -1.97 -5.63
N LEU A 71 4.76 -0.64 -5.81
CA LEU A 71 4.87 -0.02 -7.14
C LEU A 71 6.17 -0.43 -7.85
N LYS A 72 7.30 -0.50 -7.13
CA LYS A 72 8.55 -1.01 -7.70
C LYS A 72 8.40 -2.46 -8.16
N MET A 73 7.77 -3.31 -7.35
CA MET A 73 7.52 -4.70 -7.69
C MET A 73 6.64 -4.85 -8.94
N LEU A 74 5.64 -3.98 -9.08
CA LEU A 74 4.78 -3.94 -10.26
C LEU A 74 5.58 -3.54 -11.52
N VAL A 75 6.39 -2.48 -11.42
CA VAL A 75 7.20 -1.98 -12.55
C VAL A 75 8.30 -2.97 -12.93
N THR A 76 8.87 -3.69 -11.97
CA THR A 76 9.90 -4.73 -12.23
C THR A 76 9.30 -6.07 -12.67
N GLY A 77 7.97 -6.17 -12.76
CA GLY A 77 7.28 -7.40 -13.19
C GLY A 77 7.31 -8.53 -12.16
N GLN A 78 7.67 -8.24 -10.91
CA GLN A 78 7.64 -9.23 -9.82
C GLN A 78 6.21 -9.53 -9.35
N ILE A 79 5.30 -8.57 -9.54
CA ILE A 79 3.87 -8.70 -9.30
C ILE A 79 3.14 -8.43 -10.61
N GLY A 80 2.17 -9.29 -10.94
CA GLY A 80 1.32 -9.12 -12.11
C GLY A 80 0.24 -8.04 -11.90
N VAL A 81 -0.18 -7.40 -13.00
CA VAL A 81 -1.32 -6.46 -12.96
C VAL A 81 -2.61 -7.11 -12.48
N ASN A 82 -2.72 -8.43 -12.57
CA ASN A 82 -3.86 -9.20 -12.07
C ASN A 82 -3.94 -9.26 -10.54
N GLU A 83 -2.85 -8.91 -9.85
CA GLU A 83 -2.80 -8.83 -8.39
C GLU A 83 -3.25 -7.46 -7.85
N LEU A 84 -3.43 -6.48 -8.75
CA LEU A 84 -3.97 -5.18 -8.37
C LEU A 84 -5.42 -5.34 -7.92
N SER A 85 -5.73 -4.75 -6.78
CA SER A 85 -7.10 -4.64 -6.30
C SER A 85 -7.71 -3.34 -6.79
N GLY A 86 -8.80 -3.45 -7.51
CA GLY A 86 -9.63 -2.31 -7.91
C GLY A 86 -10.73 -2.01 -6.89
N PRO A 87 -11.72 -1.19 -7.28
CA PRO A 87 -12.77 -0.77 -6.38
C PRO A 87 -13.55 -1.93 -5.75
N VAL A 88 -13.82 -2.99 -6.52
CA VAL A 88 -14.56 -4.17 -6.04
C VAL A 88 -13.71 -4.98 -5.07
N GLY A 89 -12.42 -5.16 -5.36
CA GLY A 89 -11.47 -5.83 -4.48
C GLY A 89 -11.28 -5.08 -3.15
N ILE A 90 -11.22 -3.75 -3.18
CA ILE A 90 -11.14 -2.92 -1.97
C ILE A 90 -12.38 -3.12 -1.10
N VAL A 91 -13.59 -3.05 -1.68
CA VAL A 91 -14.84 -3.26 -0.93
C VAL A 91 -14.87 -4.67 -0.33
N SER A 92 -14.48 -5.69 -1.08
CA SER A 92 -14.40 -7.07 -0.58
C SER A 92 -13.42 -7.21 0.59
N THR A 93 -12.26 -6.57 0.50
CA THR A 93 -11.24 -6.58 1.57
C THR A 93 -11.75 -5.87 2.82
N VAL A 94 -12.42 -4.72 2.69
CA VAL A 94 -13.05 -4.00 3.81
C VAL A 94 -14.13 -4.86 4.48
N ASP A 95 -15.00 -5.51 3.70
CA ASP A 95 -16.06 -6.38 4.23
C ASP A 95 -15.47 -7.59 4.98
N THR A 96 -14.46 -8.25 4.42
CA THR A 96 -13.78 -9.37 5.07
C THR A 96 -13.12 -8.93 6.37
N THR A 97 -12.36 -7.82 6.34
CA THR A 97 -11.70 -7.27 7.52
C THR A 97 -12.70 -6.88 8.62
N TYR A 98 -13.85 -6.32 8.24
CA TYR A 98 -14.95 -6.01 9.17
C TYR A 98 -15.51 -7.27 9.81
N LYS A 99 -15.82 -8.30 9.02
CA LYS A 99 -16.39 -9.58 9.50
C LYS A 99 -15.43 -10.30 10.44
N GLU A 100 -14.16 -10.36 10.10
CA GLU A 100 -13.14 -10.98 10.94
C GLU A 100 -12.95 -10.23 12.27
N SER A 101 -12.85 -8.89 12.21
CA SER A 101 -12.63 -8.08 13.40
C SER A 101 -13.83 -8.05 14.35
N ARG A 102 -15.05 -8.25 13.83
CA ARG A 102 -16.30 -8.27 14.63
C ARG A 102 -16.29 -9.35 15.71
N SER A 103 -15.65 -10.49 15.47
CA SER A 103 -15.51 -11.58 16.45
C SER A 103 -14.69 -11.20 17.68
N TYR A 104 -13.83 -10.17 17.55
CA TYR A 104 -12.97 -9.66 18.64
C TYR A 104 -13.55 -8.44 19.36
N GLY A 105 -14.77 -8.01 19.00
CA GLY A 105 -15.50 -6.92 19.64
C GLY A 105 -15.37 -5.57 18.94
N VAL A 106 -16.20 -4.62 19.39
CA VAL A 106 -16.33 -3.30 18.73
C VAL A 106 -15.00 -2.52 18.67
N PHE A 107 -14.20 -2.60 19.72
CA PHE A 107 -12.90 -1.91 19.75
C PHE A 107 -11.96 -2.43 18.65
N ALA A 108 -11.91 -3.74 18.43
CA ALA A 108 -11.11 -4.34 17.37
C ALA A 108 -11.59 -3.88 15.97
N VAL A 109 -12.90 -3.79 15.76
CA VAL A 109 -13.48 -3.26 14.53
C VAL A 109 -13.01 -1.84 14.27
N VAL A 110 -13.13 -0.96 15.26
CA VAL A 110 -12.72 0.45 15.12
C VAL A 110 -11.23 0.56 14.76
N VAL A 111 -10.37 -0.15 15.49
CA VAL A 111 -8.92 -0.12 15.23
C VAL A 111 -8.62 -0.63 13.82
N GLN A 112 -9.27 -1.71 13.39
CA GLN A 112 -9.00 -2.31 12.08
C GLN A 112 -9.51 -1.43 10.93
N MET A 113 -10.66 -0.78 11.10
CA MET A 113 -11.16 0.19 10.12
C MET A 113 -10.27 1.45 10.04
N LEU A 114 -9.71 1.92 11.16
CA LEU A 114 -8.73 3.01 11.15
C LEU A 114 -7.45 2.61 10.42
N ASN A 115 -6.91 1.41 10.66
CA ASN A 115 -5.75 0.90 9.94
C ASN A 115 -6.01 0.81 8.43
N MET A 116 -7.20 0.35 8.03
CA MET A 116 -7.60 0.32 6.64
C MET A 116 -7.68 1.73 6.03
N ALA A 117 -8.21 2.70 6.78
CA ALA A 117 -8.26 4.09 6.34
C ALA A 117 -6.85 4.69 6.16
N ILE A 118 -5.90 4.39 7.04
CA ILE A 118 -4.50 4.81 6.93
C ILE A 118 -3.86 4.20 5.68
N LEU A 119 -4.03 2.90 5.46
CA LEU A 119 -3.54 2.19 4.28
C LEU A 119 -4.08 2.83 2.99
N LEU A 120 -5.38 3.01 2.87
CA LEU A 120 -6.01 3.57 1.68
C LEU A 120 -5.58 5.03 1.45
N SER A 121 -5.48 5.83 2.51
CA SER A 121 -5.00 7.21 2.43
C SER A 121 -3.54 7.29 1.98
N ALA A 122 -2.68 6.44 2.51
CA ALA A 122 -1.28 6.37 2.12
C ALA A 122 -1.13 5.96 0.64
N ASN A 123 -1.87 4.93 0.22
CA ASN A 123 -1.90 4.50 -1.18
C ASN A 123 -2.36 5.62 -2.10
N LEU A 124 -3.48 6.27 -1.78
CA LEU A 124 -4.01 7.39 -2.57
C LEU A 124 -3.01 8.55 -2.65
N GLY A 125 -2.36 8.89 -1.54
CA GLY A 125 -1.34 9.95 -1.50
C GLY A 125 -0.14 9.64 -2.39
N VAL A 126 0.41 8.43 -2.29
CA VAL A 126 1.55 8.00 -3.12
C VAL A 126 1.16 7.92 -4.59
N MET A 127 -0.01 7.35 -4.92
CA MET A 127 -0.49 7.25 -6.30
C MET A 127 -0.69 8.64 -6.92
N ASN A 128 -1.24 9.59 -6.18
CA ASN A 128 -1.43 10.96 -6.68
C ASN A 128 -0.13 11.71 -6.94
N LEU A 129 0.97 11.32 -6.31
CA LEU A 129 2.31 11.90 -6.55
C LEU A 129 3.01 11.30 -7.78
N LEU A 130 2.49 10.22 -8.36
CA LEU A 130 3.07 9.64 -9.58
C LEU A 130 3.04 10.65 -10.74
N PRO A 131 4.11 10.70 -11.58
CA PRO A 131 4.20 11.60 -12.73
C PRO A 131 3.30 11.15 -13.88
N LEU A 132 2.03 10.89 -13.58
CA LEU A 132 1.04 10.45 -14.56
C LEU A 132 0.07 11.59 -14.88
N PRO A 133 -0.31 11.76 -16.17
CA PRO A 133 -1.36 12.68 -16.54
C PRO A 133 -2.66 12.34 -15.78
N ALA A 134 -3.45 13.36 -15.46
CA ALA A 134 -4.66 13.29 -14.63
C ALA A 134 -4.44 13.23 -13.11
N LEU A 135 -3.24 12.95 -12.63
CA LEU A 135 -2.89 12.99 -11.23
C LEU A 135 -2.14 14.30 -10.87
N ASP A 136 -2.06 14.63 -9.57
CA ASP A 136 -1.38 15.85 -9.11
C ASP A 136 0.12 15.83 -9.44
N GLY A 137 0.76 14.65 -9.38
CA GLY A 137 2.15 14.47 -9.79
C GLY A 137 2.38 14.83 -11.26
N GLY A 138 1.43 14.57 -12.14
CA GLY A 138 1.49 15.02 -13.54
C GLY A 138 1.53 16.53 -13.67
N ARG A 139 0.75 17.26 -12.85
CA ARG A 139 0.79 18.74 -12.80
C ARG A 139 2.12 19.26 -12.29
N LEU A 140 2.72 18.59 -11.29
CA LEU A 140 4.07 18.91 -10.83
C LEU A 140 5.10 18.80 -11.96
N VAL A 141 4.99 17.80 -12.83
CA VAL A 141 5.88 17.66 -14.00
C VAL A 141 5.78 18.90 -14.92
N PHE A 142 4.56 19.38 -15.20
CA PHE A 142 4.40 20.61 -15.98
C PHE A 142 5.03 21.82 -15.31
N LEU A 143 4.84 21.98 -13.99
CA LEU A 143 5.46 23.06 -13.22
C LEU A 143 7.01 22.99 -13.28
N PHE A 144 7.57 21.80 -13.17
CA PHE A 144 9.03 21.61 -13.34
C PHE A 144 9.50 22.00 -14.74
N VAL A 145 8.78 21.59 -15.77
CA VAL A 145 9.09 21.93 -17.16
C VAL A 145 9.01 23.46 -17.36
N GLU A 146 8.00 24.12 -16.82
CA GLU A 146 7.87 25.58 -16.86
C GLU A 146 9.04 26.29 -16.15
N ALA A 147 9.42 25.81 -14.97
CA ALA A 147 10.53 26.35 -14.21
C ALA A 147 11.86 26.27 -14.99
N ILE A 148 12.12 25.13 -15.65
CA ILE A 148 13.36 24.96 -16.45
C ILE A 148 13.33 25.78 -17.74
N ARG A 149 12.18 25.86 -18.41
CA ARG A 149 12.05 26.58 -19.69
C ARG A 149 11.90 28.11 -19.53
N GLY A 150 11.55 28.58 -18.33
CA GLY A 150 11.22 29.99 -18.07
C GLY A 150 9.97 30.49 -18.81
N LYS A 151 9.17 29.60 -19.39
CA LYS A 151 7.94 29.93 -20.14
C LYS A 151 6.84 28.95 -19.78
N ARG A 152 5.61 29.46 -19.58
CA ARG A 152 4.43 28.64 -19.29
C ARG A 152 4.11 27.68 -20.45
N VAL A 153 3.66 26.50 -20.12
CA VAL A 153 3.04 25.57 -21.09
C VAL A 153 1.66 26.12 -21.43
N PRO A 154 1.28 26.14 -22.72
CA PRO A 154 -0.06 26.58 -23.10
C PRO A 154 -1.12 25.70 -22.40
N PRO A 155 -2.14 26.30 -21.74
CA PRO A 155 -3.17 25.57 -20.98
C PRO A 155 -3.91 24.53 -21.82
N GLU A 156 -4.06 24.78 -23.12
CA GLU A 156 -4.68 23.84 -24.06
C GLU A 156 -3.90 22.54 -24.16
N LYS A 157 -2.57 22.59 -24.22
CA LYS A 157 -1.71 21.38 -24.31
C LYS A 157 -1.73 20.60 -22.99
N GLU A 158 -1.68 21.30 -21.86
CA GLU A 158 -1.83 20.68 -20.54
C GLU A 158 -3.19 19.98 -20.44
N GLY A 159 -4.27 20.65 -20.90
CA GLY A 159 -5.62 20.10 -20.93
C GLY A 159 -5.74 18.82 -21.76
N TYR A 160 -5.16 18.77 -22.95
CA TYR A 160 -5.18 17.57 -23.79
C TYR A 160 -4.43 16.40 -23.17
N VAL A 161 -3.25 16.65 -22.58
CA VAL A 161 -2.48 15.60 -21.90
C VAL A 161 -3.23 15.10 -20.69
N HIS A 162 -3.86 15.99 -19.94
CA HIS A 162 -4.69 15.64 -18.78
C HIS A 162 -5.91 14.79 -19.16
N LEU A 163 -6.63 15.20 -20.24
CA LEU A 163 -7.75 14.44 -20.76
C LEU A 163 -7.35 13.05 -21.24
N ALA A 164 -6.23 12.93 -21.95
CA ALA A 164 -5.70 11.64 -22.38
C ALA A 164 -5.38 10.74 -21.18
N GLY A 165 -4.81 11.31 -20.13
CA GLY A 165 -4.54 10.62 -18.86
C GLY A 165 -5.81 10.12 -18.17
N ILE A 166 -6.87 10.94 -18.13
CA ILE A 166 -8.17 10.55 -17.58
C ILE A 166 -8.74 9.36 -18.34
N ILE A 167 -8.73 9.42 -19.68
CA ILE A 167 -9.23 8.31 -20.51
C ILE A 167 -8.43 7.02 -20.24
N LEU A 168 -7.10 7.11 -20.18
CA LEU A 168 -6.25 5.97 -19.89
C LEU A 168 -6.55 5.36 -18.52
N LEU A 169 -6.69 6.21 -17.47
CA LEU A 169 -7.03 5.75 -16.12
C LEU A 169 -8.42 5.13 -16.04
N MET A 170 -9.39 5.67 -16.79
CA MET A 170 -10.74 5.10 -16.88
C MET A 170 -10.72 3.70 -17.52
N LEU A 171 -9.95 3.53 -18.61
CA LEU A 171 -9.77 2.22 -19.25
C LEU A 171 -9.08 1.22 -18.30
N LEU A 172 -8.03 1.66 -17.59
CA LEU A 172 -7.36 0.84 -16.60
C LEU A 172 -8.31 0.44 -15.46
N MET A 173 -9.13 1.39 -14.97
CA MET A 173 -10.11 1.10 -13.91
C MET A 173 -11.14 0.06 -14.36
N VAL A 174 -11.66 0.16 -15.59
CA VAL A 174 -12.59 -0.84 -16.14
C VAL A 174 -11.91 -2.20 -16.24
N PHE A 175 -10.66 -2.25 -16.72
CA PHE A 175 -9.89 -3.49 -16.80
C PHE A 175 -9.68 -4.14 -15.43
N VAL A 176 -9.22 -3.36 -14.43
CA VAL A 176 -8.99 -3.87 -13.06
C VAL A 176 -10.30 -4.31 -12.41
N MET A 177 -11.38 -3.55 -12.60
CA MET A 177 -12.72 -3.91 -12.09
C MET A 177 -13.20 -5.24 -12.69
N PHE A 178 -13.01 -5.47 -13.98
CA PHE A 178 -13.34 -6.74 -14.61
C PHE A 178 -12.50 -7.90 -14.04
N ASN A 179 -11.22 -7.66 -13.80
CA ASN A 179 -10.33 -8.63 -13.16
C ASN A 179 -10.74 -8.95 -11.73
N ASP A 180 -11.13 -7.94 -10.92
CA ASP A 180 -11.66 -8.12 -9.57
C ASP A 180 -12.90 -9.01 -9.55
N ILE A 181 -13.85 -8.74 -10.46
CA ILE A 181 -15.09 -9.51 -10.57
C ILE A 181 -14.76 -10.97 -10.91
N ASN A 182 -13.88 -11.20 -11.87
CA ASN A 182 -13.46 -12.56 -12.24
C ASN A 182 -12.81 -13.29 -11.06
N ARG A 183 -11.94 -12.61 -10.31
CA ARG A 183 -11.27 -13.20 -9.14
C ARG A 183 -12.25 -13.55 -8.02
N ILE A 184 -13.21 -12.67 -7.74
CA ILE A 184 -14.15 -12.85 -6.63
C ILE A 184 -15.24 -13.89 -6.96
N PHE A 185 -15.76 -13.86 -8.18
CA PHE A 185 -16.91 -14.70 -8.57
C PHE A 185 -16.53 -16.00 -9.27
N LEU A 186 -15.41 -16.05 -9.99
CA LEU A 186 -14.97 -17.21 -10.75
C LEU A 186 -13.79 -17.94 -10.10
N GLY A 187 -13.24 -17.44 -8.98
CA GLY A 187 -12.16 -18.08 -8.23
C GLY A 187 -10.85 -18.25 -9.02
N ARG A 188 -10.59 -17.38 -10.00
CA ARG A 188 -9.38 -17.42 -10.86
C ARG A 188 -8.48 -16.25 -10.57
#